data_ecbc8e989bf52debc3ea284693ea0a29
#
_entry.id   ecbc8e989bf52debc3ea284693ea0a29
#
_cell.length_a   1.000
_cell.length_b   1.000
_cell.length_c   1.000
_cell.angle_alpha   90.00
_cell.angle_beta   90.00
_cell.angle_gamma   90.00
#
_symmetry.space_group_name_H-M   'P 1'
#
loop_
_entity.id
_entity.type
_entity.pdbx_description
1 polymer ?
#
loop_
_entity_poly.entity_id
_entity_poly.type
_entity_poly.pdbx_seq_one_letter_code
_entity_poly.pdbx_strand_id
1 'polypeptide(L)'
;LIGLLLVVVYSLVQYRTLGLVTVASLVLATILTYLVIALLSWTQGYRLSLPGVTGLVVAIGITADSFIVYFERIRDELRDGRALTGAVDKGWSRAKRTILASDAVNFLAAIVLYFLAVGGVRGFAFTLGLTTVIDLIVVFFFTHPLMTLLARTKFFASGHPASGLDPRQLGVDRPRYAGRGRVTGLSGGATKDSEP
;
A
#
# COMPACT_ATOMS: atom_id res chain seq x y z
N LEU A 1 -9.61 4.88 17.87
CA LEU A 1 -8.24 5.24 18.27
C LEU A 1 -7.36 4.01 18.48
N ILE A 2 -7.78 3.03 19.30
CA ILE A 2 -7.00 1.79 19.56
C ILE A 2 -6.70 1.04 18.26
N GLY A 3 -7.69 0.84 17.39
CA GLY A 3 -7.50 0.17 16.09
C GLY A 3 -6.49 0.88 15.19
N LEU A 4 -6.55 2.21 15.10
CA LEU A 4 -5.59 3.01 14.34
C LEU A 4 -4.17 2.87 14.92
N LEU A 5 -4.05 2.94 16.25
CA LEU A 5 -2.77 2.77 16.93
C LEU A 5 -2.18 1.38 16.66
N LEU A 6 -3.00 0.33 16.73
CA LEU A 6 -2.56 -1.04 16.43
C LEU A 6 -2.06 -1.18 14.98
N VAL A 7 -2.79 -0.61 14.01
CA VAL A 7 -2.39 -0.61 12.60
C VAL A 7 -1.07 0.13 12.40
N VAL A 8 -0.91 1.30 13.00
CA VAL A 8 0.33 2.09 12.92
C VAL A 8 1.50 1.32 13.54
N VAL A 9 1.33 0.78 14.76
CA VAL A 9 2.37 -0.01 15.45
C VAL A 9 2.72 -1.24 14.62
N TYR A 10 1.73 -1.99 14.13
CA TYR A 10 1.96 -3.14 13.27
C TYR A 10 2.75 -2.76 12.01
N SER A 11 2.34 -1.71 11.31
CA SER A 11 3.03 -1.23 10.10
C SER A 11 4.48 -0.81 10.39
N LEU A 12 4.73 -0.11 11.49
CA LEU A 12 6.09 0.31 11.86
C LEU A 12 6.98 -0.86 12.25
N VAL A 13 6.46 -1.84 12.98
CA VAL A 13 7.21 -3.05 13.39
C VAL A 13 7.51 -3.94 12.19
N GLN A 14 6.50 -4.19 11.35
CA GLN A 14 6.61 -5.12 10.23
C GLN A 14 7.36 -4.53 9.03
N TYR A 15 7.13 -3.24 8.73
CA TYR A 15 7.64 -2.59 7.52
C TYR A 15 8.70 -1.52 7.81
N ARG A 16 8.98 -1.21 9.08
CA ARG A 16 9.99 -0.23 9.51
C ARG A 16 9.80 1.12 8.78
N THR A 17 10.77 1.55 7.96
CA THR A 17 10.67 2.84 7.24
C THR A 17 9.55 2.86 6.20
N LEU A 18 9.19 1.71 5.58
CA LEU A 18 8.00 1.63 4.74
C LEU A 18 6.71 1.87 5.54
N GLY A 19 6.70 1.51 6.83
CA GLY A 19 5.60 1.86 7.72
C GLY A 19 5.37 3.37 7.85
N LEU A 20 6.40 4.20 7.71
CA LEU A 20 6.25 5.65 7.65
C LEU A 20 5.47 6.10 6.40
N VAL A 21 5.63 5.42 5.28
CA VAL A 21 4.84 5.68 4.07
C VAL A 21 3.36 5.36 4.35
N THR A 22 3.07 4.24 5.02
CA THR A 22 1.69 3.92 5.45
C THR A 22 1.12 5.02 6.34
N VAL A 23 1.87 5.45 7.36
CA VAL A 23 1.43 6.50 8.27
C VAL A 23 1.18 7.81 7.53
N ALA A 24 2.10 8.23 6.66
CA ALA A 24 1.94 9.44 5.85
C ALA A 24 0.70 9.37 4.95
N SER A 25 0.47 8.21 4.32
CA SER A 25 -0.70 7.98 3.46
C SER A 25 -2.01 7.97 4.25
N LEU A 26 -2.03 7.35 5.45
CA LEU A 26 -3.20 7.38 6.35
C LEU A 26 -3.51 8.79 6.85
N VAL A 27 -2.49 9.55 7.21
CA VAL A 27 -2.65 10.96 7.62
C VAL A 27 -3.22 11.78 6.47
N LEU A 28 -2.69 11.63 5.26
CA LEU A 28 -3.20 12.32 4.07
C LEU A 28 -4.65 11.92 3.78
N ALA A 29 -4.98 10.62 3.81
CA ALA A 29 -6.34 10.13 3.61
C ALA A 29 -7.31 10.71 4.65
N THR A 30 -6.88 10.78 5.92
CA THR A 30 -7.66 11.37 7.02
C THR A 30 -7.90 12.87 6.78
N ILE A 31 -6.88 13.61 6.39
CA ILE A 31 -7.00 15.05 6.08
C ILE A 31 -7.95 15.27 4.91
N LEU A 32 -7.79 14.53 3.81
CA LEU A 32 -8.67 14.64 2.64
C LEU A 32 -10.12 14.30 2.99
N THR A 33 -10.33 13.22 3.75
CA THR A 33 -11.66 12.83 4.21
C THR A 33 -12.29 13.92 5.07
N TYR A 34 -11.53 14.48 6.01
CA TYR A 34 -11.99 15.60 6.84
C TYR A 34 -12.38 16.81 6.00
N LEU A 35 -11.52 17.21 5.04
CA LEU A 35 -11.78 18.35 4.17
C LEU A 35 -13.04 18.15 3.31
N VAL A 36 -13.24 16.96 2.75
CA VAL A 36 -14.43 16.65 1.95
C VAL A 36 -15.68 16.67 2.81
N ILE A 37 -15.66 16.08 4.01
CA ILE A 37 -16.79 16.11 4.93
C ILE A 37 -17.09 17.54 5.40
N ALA A 38 -16.07 18.33 5.69
CA ALA A 38 -16.23 19.74 6.07
C ALA A 38 -16.85 20.56 4.92
N LEU A 39 -16.41 20.34 3.69
CA LEU A 39 -16.98 20.98 2.51
C LEU A 39 -18.45 20.59 2.30
N LEU A 40 -18.79 19.31 2.44
CA LEU A 40 -20.16 18.82 2.35
C LEU A 40 -21.04 19.38 3.48
N SER A 41 -20.48 19.50 4.68
CA SER A 41 -21.17 20.12 5.81
C SER A 41 -21.51 21.59 5.52
N TRP A 42 -20.56 22.33 4.95
CA TRP A 42 -20.74 23.76 4.64
C TRP A 42 -21.69 24.00 3.45
N THR A 43 -21.58 23.18 2.40
CA THR A 43 -22.35 23.41 1.15
C THR A 43 -23.73 22.77 1.17
N GLN A 44 -23.88 21.62 1.79
CA GLN A 44 -25.11 20.79 1.76
C GLN A 44 -25.71 20.54 3.14
N GLY A 45 -25.12 21.12 4.21
CA GLY A 45 -25.58 20.89 5.58
C GLY A 45 -25.40 19.46 6.05
N TYR A 46 -24.49 18.68 5.45
CA TYR A 46 -24.22 17.30 5.87
C TYR A 46 -23.75 17.26 7.31
N ARG A 47 -24.38 16.40 8.12
CA ARG A 47 -24.00 16.17 9.52
C ARG A 47 -23.50 14.75 9.70
N LEU A 48 -22.29 14.61 10.17
CA LEU A 48 -21.71 13.31 10.47
C LEU A 48 -22.46 12.66 11.63
N SER A 49 -23.06 11.50 11.36
CA SER A 49 -23.75 10.69 12.37
C SER A 49 -22.78 9.73 13.09
N LEU A 50 -23.18 9.18 14.24
CA LEU A 50 -22.37 8.17 14.93
C LEU A 50 -22.06 6.95 14.05
N PRO A 51 -23.01 6.37 13.29
CA PRO A 51 -22.69 5.32 12.32
C PRO A 51 -21.75 5.81 11.20
N GLY A 52 -21.83 7.09 10.81
CA GLY A 52 -20.87 7.68 9.88
C GLY A 52 -19.43 7.69 10.43
N VAL A 53 -19.26 8.01 11.72
CA VAL A 53 -17.95 7.90 12.39
C VAL A 53 -17.45 6.45 12.39
N THR A 54 -18.36 5.48 12.60
CA THR A 54 -17.99 4.06 12.51
C THR A 54 -17.48 3.70 11.11
N GLY A 55 -18.11 4.22 10.06
CA GLY A 55 -17.65 4.06 8.67
C GLY A 55 -16.22 4.58 8.46
N LEU A 56 -15.87 5.73 9.05
CA LEU A 56 -14.51 6.27 9.00
C LEU A 56 -13.50 5.35 9.72
N VAL A 57 -13.87 4.78 10.86
CA VAL A 57 -12.99 3.86 11.62
C VAL A 57 -12.74 2.57 10.82
N VAL A 58 -13.78 2.01 10.21
CA VAL A 58 -13.66 0.81 9.36
C VAL A 58 -12.80 1.10 8.14
N ALA A 59 -12.98 2.25 7.52
CA ALA A 59 -12.19 2.67 6.36
C ALA A 59 -10.69 2.70 6.65
N ILE A 60 -10.25 3.15 7.82
CA ILE A 60 -8.82 3.14 8.21
C ILE A 60 -8.22 1.72 8.10
N GLY A 61 -8.97 0.70 8.50
CA GLY A 61 -8.53 -0.69 8.38
C GLY A 61 -8.41 -1.14 6.93
N ILE A 62 -9.37 -0.77 6.09
CA ILE A 62 -9.39 -1.10 4.65
C ILE A 62 -8.22 -0.41 3.94
N THR A 63 -8.01 0.88 4.20
CA THR A 63 -6.89 1.67 3.66
C THR A 63 -5.54 1.06 4.03
N ALA A 64 -5.36 0.66 5.29
CA ALA A 64 -4.12 0.03 5.73
C ALA A 64 -3.86 -1.30 5.02
N ASP A 65 -4.90 -2.10 4.77
CA ASP A 65 -4.79 -3.37 4.03
C ASP A 65 -4.30 -3.14 2.59
N SER A 66 -4.79 -2.11 1.91
CA SER A 66 -4.35 -1.74 0.56
C SER A 66 -2.84 -1.46 0.51
N PHE A 67 -2.28 -0.78 1.52
CA PHE A 67 -0.84 -0.54 1.59
C PHE A 67 -0.05 -1.81 1.88
N ILE A 68 -0.54 -2.66 2.78
CA ILE A 68 0.05 -3.96 3.10
C ILE A 68 0.15 -4.82 1.84
N VAL A 69 -0.94 -4.93 1.09
CA VAL A 69 -0.98 -5.67 -0.19
C VAL A 69 0.07 -5.13 -1.15
N TYR A 70 0.20 -3.82 -1.29
CA TYR A 70 1.20 -3.24 -2.19
C TYR A 70 2.63 -3.56 -1.75
N PHE A 71 2.94 -3.41 -0.46
CA PHE A 71 4.29 -3.68 0.05
C PHE A 71 4.67 -5.16 -0.03
N GLU A 72 3.73 -6.07 0.24
CA GLU A 72 3.99 -7.50 0.05
C GLU A 72 4.25 -7.85 -1.41
N ARG A 73 3.53 -7.24 -2.37
CA ARG A 73 3.83 -7.43 -3.79
C ARG A 73 5.22 -6.92 -4.17
N ILE A 74 5.69 -5.82 -3.61
CA ILE A 74 7.08 -5.37 -3.80
C ILE A 74 8.07 -6.39 -3.24
N ARG A 75 7.81 -6.91 -2.04
CA ARG A 75 8.66 -7.94 -1.41
C ARG A 75 8.70 -9.23 -2.22
N ASP A 76 7.57 -9.67 -2.75
CA ASP A 76 7.50 -10.86 -3.61
C ASP A 76 8.37 -10.68 -4.87
N GLU A 77 8.26 -9.54 -5.56
CA GLU A 77 9.08 -9.25 -6.74
C GLU A 77 10.58 -9.14 -6.42
N LEU A 78 10.94 -8.68 -5.21
CA LEU A 78 12.32 -8.69 -4.74
C LEU A 78 12.81 -10.12 -4.49
N ARG A 79 12.00 -10.99 -3.87
CA ARG A 79 12.31 -12.42 -3.67
C ARG A 79 12.51 -13.15 -5.00
N ASP A 80 11.74 -12.77 -6.02
CA ASP A 80 11.89 -13.26 -7.39
C ASP A 80 13.19 -12.75 -8.07
N GLY A 81 14.01 -11.96 -7.36
CA GLY A 81 15.34 -11.51 -7.82
C GLY A 81 15.31 -10.28 -8.70
N ARG A 82 14.22 -9.51 -8.71
CA ARG A 82 14.16 -8.22 -9.41
C ARG A 82 14.93 -7.14 -8.67
N ALA A 83 15.47 -6.18 -9.41
CA ALA A 83 16.02 -4.96 -8.85
C ALA A 83 14.90 -4.11 -8.20
N LEU A 84 15.23 -3.32 -7.16
CA LEU A 84 14.28 -2.58 -6.35
C LEU A 84 13.30 -1.72 -7.18
N THR A 85 13.80 -0.96 -8.15
CA THR A 85 12.95 -0.13 -9.00
C THR A 85 11.98 -0.96 -9.84
N GLY A 86 12.47 -2.04 -10.44
CA GLY A 86 11.64 -2.97 -11.19
C GLY A 86 10.63 -3.74 -10.30
N ALA A 87 10.99 -4.01 -9.05
CA ALA A 87 10.11 -4.63 -8.06
C ALA A 87 8.96 -3.69 -7.65
N VAL A 88 9.24 -2.39 -7.50
CA VAL A 88 8.21 -1.38 -7.19
C VAL A 88 7.21 -1.27 -8.36
N ASP A 89 7.70 -1.15 -9.60
CA ASP A 89 6.84 -1.01 -10.79
C ASP A 89 6.00 -2.27 -11.04
N LYS A 90 6.62 -3.45 -10.93
CA LYS A 90 5.91 -4.72 -11.14
C LYS A 90 4.98 -5.06 -9.99
N GLY A 91 5.41 -4.82 -8.76
CA GLY A 91 4.59 -4.95 -7.55
C GLY A 91 3.34 -4.07 -7.65
N TRP A 92 3.49 -2.82 -8.10
CA TRP A 92 2.35 -1.94 -8.39
C TRP A 92 1.41 -2.52 -9.43
N SER A 93 1.95 -3.00 -10.56
CA SER A 93 1.12 -3.59 -11.64
C SER A 93 0.25 -4.75 -11.16
N ARG A 94 0.74 -5.52 -10.17
CA ARG A 94 -0.03 -6.61 -9.53
C ARG A 94 -0.97 -6.08 -8.45
N ALA A 95 -0.45 -5.25 -7.54
CA ALA A 95 -1.22 -4.72 -6.41
C ALA A 95 -2.44 -3.91 -6.85
N LYS A 96 -2.29 -3.02 -7.84
CA LYS A 96 -3.39 -2.17 -8.31
C LYS A 96 -4.63 -2.95 -8.75
N ARG A 97 -4.47 -4.15 -9.31
CA ARG A 97 -5.63 -4.98 -9.70
C ARG A 97 -6.37 -5.51 -8.49
N THR A 98 -5.63 -5.95 -7.48
CA THR A 98 -6.22 -6.45 -6.23
C THR A 98 -6.90 -5.32 -5.47
N ILE A 99 -6.23 -4.18 -5.32
CA ILE A 99 -6.76 -2.99 -4.64
C ILE A 99 -8.03 -2.51 -5.34
N LEU A 100 -7.99 -2.33 -6.67
CA LEU A 100 -9.17 -1.92 -7.42
C LEU A 100 -10.34 -2.90 -7.31
N ALA A 101 -10.06 -4.21 -7.27
CA ALA A 101 -11.10 -5.22 -7.14
C ALA A 101 -11.74 -5.18 -5.74
N SER A 102 -10.93 -5.10 -4.67
CA SER A 102 -11.44 -5.02 -3.29
C SER A 102 -12.20 -3.72 -3.05
N ASP A 103 -11.68 -2.59 -3.51
CA ASP A 103 -12.33 -1.29 -3.35
C ASP A 103 -13.61 -1.17 -4.18
N ALA A 104 -13.65 -1.78 -5.36
CA ALA A 104 -14.88 -1.86 -6.16
C ALA A 104 -15.97 -2.64 -5.43
N VAL A 105 -15.63 -3.74 -4.75
CA VAL A 105 -16.60 -4.51 -3.93
C VAL A 105 -17.06 -3.68 -2.74
N ASN A 106 -16.15 -3.02 -2.02
CA ASN A 106 -16.48 -2.16 -0.89
C ASN A 106 -17.36 -0.98 -1.33
N PHE A 107 -17.04 -0.36 -2.44
CA PHE A 107 -17.80 0.76 -2.99
C PHE A 107 -19.19 0.32 -3.45
N LEU A 108 -19.30 -0.85 -4.11
CA LEU A 108 -20.58 -1.42 -4.50
C LEU A 108 -21.45 -1.74 -3.26
N ALA A 109 -20.85 -2.33 -2.23
CA ALA A 109 -21.54 -2.58 -0.97
C ALA A 109 -22.03 -1.28 -0.31
N ALA A 110 -21.20 -0.22 -0.33
CA ALA A 110 -21.59 1.10 0.15
C ALA A 110 -22.76 1.69 -0.63
N ILE A 111 -22.77 1.56 -1.97
CA ILE A 111 -23.88 2.02 -2.81
C ILE A 111 -25.17 1.26 -2.48
N VAL A 112 -25.12 -0.05 -2.42
CA VAL A 112 -26.28 -0.90 -2.09
C VAL A 112 -26.85 -0.54 -0.72
N LEU A 113 -25.97 -0.43 0.29
CA LEU A 113 -26.38 -0.01 1.64
C LEU A 113 -26.97 1.40 1.64
N TYR A 114 -26.39 2.33 0.89
CA TYR A 114 -26.87 3.71 0.86
C TYR A 114 -28.31 3.83 0.34
N PHE A 115 -28.68 3.03 -0.66
CA PHE A 115 -30.03 3.06 -1.24
C PHE A 115 -31.04 2.19 -0.47
N LEU A 116 -30.61 1.05 0.07
CA LEU A 116 -31.52 0.13 0.76
C LEU A 116 -31.68 0.44 2.24
N ALA A 117 -30.69 1.05 2.88
CA ALA A 117 -30.75 1.32 4.32
C ALA A 117 -31.49 2.63 4.64
N VAL A 118 -32.01 2.65 5.87
CA VAL A 118 -32.65 3.83 6.45
C VAL A 118 -31.90 4.34 7.68
N GLY A 119 -32.10 5.59 8.04
CA GLY A 119 -31.56 6.16 9.26
C GLY A 119 -30.01 6.21 9.28
N GLY A 120 -29.43 5.80 10.41
CA GLY A 120 -27.99 5.89 10.65
C GLY A 120 -27.14 5.02 9.75
N VAL A 121 -27.63 3.86 9.30
CA VAL A 121 -26.89 2.94 8.41
C VAL A 121 -26.60 3.59 7.06
N ARG A 122 -27.46 4.47 6.59
CA ARG A 122 -27.20 5.27 5.38
C ARG A 122 -26.03 6.22 5.55
N GLY A 123 -25.85 6.80 6.74
CA GLY A 123 -24.68 7.61 7.08
C GLY A 123 -23.38 6.82 7.10
N PHE A 124 -23.40 5.60 7.63
CA PHE A 124 -22.29 4.65 7.56
C PHE A 124 -21.92 4.33 6.10
N ALA A 125 -22.91 3.95 5.29
CA ALA A 125 -22.70 3.62 3.88
C ALA A 125 -22.11 4.79 3.09
N PHE A 126 -22.59 6.01 3.34
CA PHE A 126 -22.05 7.21 2.68
C PHE A 126 -20.58 7.42 3.02
N THR A 127 -20.21 7.37 4.31
CA THR A 127 -18.81 7.57 4.72
C THR A 127 -17.91 6.44 4.23
N LEU A 128 -18.38 5.19 4.22
CA LEU A 128 -17.62 4.06 3.67
C LEU A 128 -17.35 4.26 2.16
N GLY A 129 -18.36 4.63 1.38
CA GLY A 129 -18.18 4.90 -0.04
C GLY A 129 -17.25 6.09 -0.32
N LEU A 130 -17.42 7.18 0.44
CA LEU A 130 -16.56 8.36 0.33
C LEU A 130 -15.10 8.04 0.61
N THR A 131 -14.83 7.34 1.71
CA THR A 131 -13.46 6.98 2.09
C THR A 131 -12.82 5.99 1.12
N THR A 132 -13.57 5.07 0.54
CA THR A 132 -13.07 4.16 -0.50
C THR A 132 -12.59 4.94 -1.74
N VAL A 133 -13.31 5.97 -2.16
CA VAL A 133 -12.88 6.83 -3.27
C VAL A 133 -11.62 7.62 -2.90
N ILE A 134 -11.55 8.18 -1.70
CA ILE A 134 -10.37 8.92 -1.22
C ILE A 134 -9.16 7.99 -1.13
N ASP A 135 -9.37 6.77 -0.69
CA ASP A 135 -8.32 5.75 -0.58
C ASP A 135 -7.68 5.46 -1.93
N LEU A 136 -8.48 5.23 -2.96
CA LEU A 136 -8.00 5.08 -4.33
C LEU A 136 -7.18 6.30 -4.78
N ILE A 137 -7.67 7.51 -4.52
CA ILE A 137 -6.95 8.73 -4.86
C ILE A 137 -5.57 8.76 -4.17
N VAL A 138 -5.52 8.48 -2.86
CA VAL A 138 -4.27 8.50 -2.10
C VAL A 138 -3.31 7.41 -2.58
N VAL A 139 -3.78 6.19 -2.84
CA VAL A 139 -2.93 5.09 -3.30
C VAL A 139 -2.33 5.41 -4.67
N PHE A 140 -3.12 5.91 -5.61
CA PHE A 140 -2.68 6.18 -6.99
C PHE A 140 -1.83 7.44 -7.12
N PHE A 141 -2.21 8.52 -6.45
CA PHE A 141 -1.59 9.85 -6.64
C PHE A 141 -0.53 10.19 -5.58
N PHE A 142 -0.52 9.51 -4.45
CA PHE A 142 0.46 9.78 -3.40
C PHE A 142 1.34 8.55 -3.11
N THR A 143 0.74 7.43 -2.74
CA THR A 143 1.50 6.28 -2.23
C THR A 143 2.41 5.67 -3.31
N HIS A 144 1.88 5.42 -4.51
CA HIS A 144 2.68 4.84 -5.60
C HIS A 144 3.79 5.78 -6.10
N PRO A 145 3.55 7.08 -6.41
CA PRO A 145 4.62 8.00 -6.76
C PRO A 145 5.67 8.16 -5.66
N LEU A 146 5.23 8.22 -4.39
CA LEU A 146 6.15 8.29 -3.26
C LEU A 146 7.06 7.06 -3.19
N MET A 147 6.50 5.85 -3.35
CA MET A 147 7.28 4.61 -3.38
C MET A 147 8.27 4.57 -4.54
N THR A 148 7.88 5.06 -5.71
CA THR A 148 8.76 5.15 -6.89
C THR A 148 9.94 6.11 -6.63
N LEU A 149 9.68 7.25 -5.98
CA LEU A 149 10.72 8.20 -5.58
C LEU A 149 11.64 7.61 -4.51
N LEU A 150 11.10 6.98 -3.48
CA LEU A 150 11.87 6.36 -2.40
C LEU A 150 12.76 5.23 -2.92
N ALA A 151 12.29 4.42 -3.87
CA ALA A 151 13.07 3.35 -4.46
C ALA A 151 14.34 3.86 -5.18
N ARG A 152 14.36 5.11 -5.63
CA ARG A 152 15.51 5.76 -6.27
C ARG A 152 16.49 6.38 -5.28
N THR A 153 16.11 6.51 -4.01
CA THR A 153 16.98 7.07 -2.98
C THR A 153 18.12 6.11 -2.62
N LYS A 154 19.28 6.64 -2.29
CA LYS A 154 20.44 5.85 -1.86
C LYS A 154 20.14 4.97 -0.63
N PHE A 155 19.27 5.43 0.25
CA PHE A 155 18.89 4.71 1.47
C PHE A 155 18.18 3.39 1.15
N PHE A 156 17.18 3.40 0.29
CA PHE A 156 16.47 2.18 -0.13
C PHE A 156 17.30 1.35 -1.10
N ALA A 157 18.01 1.99 -2.05
CA ALA A 157 18.85 1.29 -3.02
C ALA A 157 20.04 0.56 -2.38
N SER A 158 20.52 0.99 -1.20
CA SER A 158 21.58 0.30 -0.45
C SER A 158 21.14 -0.96 0.27
N GLY A 159 19.81 -1.21 0.38
CA GLY A 159 19.27 -2.33 1.13
C GLY A 159 19.54 -2.21 2.64
N HIS A 160 19.41 -1.01 3.21
CA HIS A 160 19.64 -0.79 4.64
C HIS A 160 18.66 -1.60 5.48
N PRO A 161 19.10 -2.24 6.59
CA PRO A 161 18.22 -3.09 7.42
C PRO A 161 16.97 -2.39 7.95
N ALA A 162 17.02 -1.07 8.15
CA ALA A 162 15.88 -0.28 8.59
C ALA A 162 14.88 0.04 7.47
N SER A 163 15.19 -0.22 6.19
CA SER A 163 14.31 0.15 5.06
C SER A 163 13.01 -0.64 5.01
N GLY A 164 12.94 -1.81 5.67
CA GLY A 164 11.82 -2.76 5.55
C GLY A 164 11.88 -3.62 4.26
N LEU A 165 12.88 -3.38 3.42
CA LEU A 165 13.20 -4.13 2.20
C LEU A 165 14.63 -4.68 2.26
N ASP A 166 15.08 -5.14 3.44
CA ASP A 166 16.42 -5.67 3.65
C ASP A 166 16.63 -6.95 2.80
N PRO A 167 17.60 -6.94 1.85
CA PRO A 167 17.88 -8.10 1.00
C PRO A 167 18.19 -9.36 1.81
N ARG A 168 18.83 -9.23 2.99
CA ARG A 168 19.17 -10.36 3.86
C ARG A 168 17.95 -11.06 4.41
N GLN A 169 16.92 -10.30 4.81
CA GLN A 169 15.66 -10.86 5.32
C GLN A 169 14.79 -11.43 4.19
N LEU A 170 14.99 -10.94 2.98
CA LEU A 170 14.27 -11.40 1.78
C LEU A 170 14.99 -12.58 1.08
N GLY A 171 16.20 -12.95 1.51
CA GLY A 171 16.99 -14.02 0.88
C GLY A 171 17.52 -13.64 -0.51
N VAL A 172 17.76 -12.35 -0.76
CA VAL A 172 18.19 -11.85 -2.07
C VAL A 172 19.61 -11.33 -2.01
N ASP A 173 20.41 -11.62 -3.04
CA ASP A 173 21.76 -11.10 -3.17
C ASP A 173 21.79 -9.58 -3.38
N ARG A 174 22.63 -8.86 -2.61
CA ARG A 174 22.79 -7.41 -2.70
C ARG A 174 23.03 -6.88 -4.12
N PRO A 175 23.89 -7.49 -4.97
CA PRO A 175 24.11 -7.04 -6.34
C PRO A 175 22.84 -7.06 -7.20
N ARG A 176 22.00 -8.07 -7.04
CA ARG A 176 20.70 -8.17 -7.75
C ARG A 176 19.73 -7.11 -7.28
N TYR A 177 19.66 -6.90 -5.98
CA TYR A 177 18.79 -5.89 -5.36
C TYR A 177 19.08 -4.48 -5.88
N ALA A 178 20.36 -4.12 -6.00
CA ALA A 178 20.81 -2.81 -6.50
C ALA A 178 20.75 -2.65 -8.04
N GLY A 179 20.32 -3.68 -8.76
CA GLY A 179 20.28 -3.66 -10.23
C GLY A 179 21.65 -3.68 -10.91
N ARG A 180 22.71 -3.98 -10.19
CA ARG A 180 24.10 -4.05 -10.68
C ARG A 180 24.55 -5.46 -11.04
N GLY A 181 23.69 -6.46 -10.90
CA GLY A 181 23.97 -7.83 -11.25
C GLY A 181 23.73 -8.07 -12.74
N ARG A 182 24.78 -8.09 -13.57
CA ARG A 182 24.72 -8.84 -14.82
C ARG A 182 24.48 -10.31 -14.45
N VAL A 183 23.47 -10.91 -15.02
CA VAL A 183 23.35 -12.36 -15.07
C VAL A 183 24.46 -12.81 -16.00
N THR A 184 25.64 -13.06 -15.47
CA THR A 184 26.61 -13.91 -16.17
C THR A 184 25.95 -15.28 -16.20
N GLY A 185 25.46 -15.67 -17.37
CA GLY A 185 24.97 -17.00 -17.62
C GLY A 185 25.95 -18.01 -17.06
N LEU A 186 25.43 -19.04 -16.50
CA LEU A 186 26.12 -20.29 -16.22
C LEU A 186 26.75 -20.77 -17.53
N SER A 187 27.94 -20.25 -17.82
CA SER A 187 28.84 -20.81 -18.80
C SER A 187 29.36 -22.08 -18.18
N GLY A 188 28.92 -23.19 -18.75
CA GLY A 188 29.21 -24.52 -18.35
C GLY A 188 30.67 -24.76 -17.99
N GLY A 189 30.86 -25.43 -16.90
CA GLY A 189 32.07 -26.18 -16.66
C GLY A 189 32.25 -27.24 -17.76
N ALA A 190 33.02 -26.91 -18.72
CA ALA A 190 33.64 -27.90 -19.59
C ALA A 190 34.76 -28.50 -18.78
N THR A 191 34.52 -29.63 -18.18
CA THR A 191 35.53 -30.59 -17.79
C THR A 191 36.38 -30.93 -18.99
N LYS A 192 37.60 -30.50 -18.94
CA LYS A 192 38.66 -30.99 -19.80
C LYS A 192 39.40 -32.07 -19.05
N ASP A 193 38.85 -33.30 -19.09
CA ASP A 193 39.63 -34.50 -18.93
C ASP A 193 40.07 -34.92 -20.31
N SER A 194 41.34 -34.86 -20.54
CA SER A 194 42.03 -35.55 -21.60
C SER A 194 43.24 -36.20 -21.01
N GLU A 195 43.16 -37.51 -20.88
CA GLU A 195 43.84 -38.51 -21.32
C GLU A 195 45.23 -38.55 -21.67
N PRO A 196 45.93 -39.47 -21.52
CA PRO A 196 47.20 -39.65 -22.20
C PRO A 196 47.16 -40.51 -23.41
#